data_0909a01c36e03714ef1cedefafe958a4
#
_entry.id   0909a01c36e03714ef1cedefafe958a4
#
_cell.length_a   1.000
_cell.length_b   1.000
_cell.length_c   1.000
_cell.angle_alpha   90.00
_cell.angle_beta   90.00
_cell.angle_gamma   90.00
#
_symmetry.space_group_name_H-M   'P 1'
#
loop_
_entity.id
_entity.type
_entity.pdbx_description
1 polymer ?
#
loop_
_entity_poly.entity_id
_entity_poly.type
_entity_poly.pdbx_seq_one_letter_code
_entity_poly.pdbx_strand_id
1 'polypeptide(L)'
;MTTAFMEKTAINQPPTRPPLLVVTPGEPAGIGPDIILASLGKSLPAALLVVADPELMRQRGIALGLNIGINNWLETRTVSSTELNIVPVPLAHQAIPGQMNIANSPYVLATLETAVGLCETGICQGMVTGPINKAVINDAGIAFTGHTEWLAQRLGVPQVVMMLATTGLRVALATTHLPLRAVADAINITELTRTLIILDSELRQRFHLPTPRILVCGLNPHAGEGGHLGTEEIDVIIPTIQALQQQGLNLTGPTPADTAFTPAMLSKFDAVLAMYHDQGLPVLKHKGFGDAVNITLGLPIIRTSVDHGTALDLAGSGKADPASLITAIRYAAEMALPASCEE
;
A
#
# COMPACT_ATOMS: atom_id res chain seq x y z
N MET A 1 25.88 54.28 12.31
CA MET A 1 25.03 53.77 11.22
C MET A 1 24.91 52.27 11.42
N THR A 2 23.82 51.86 12.03
CA THR A 2 23.59 50.51 12.54
C THR A 2 22.69 49.77 11.53
N THR A 3 23.24 48.83 10.84
CA THR A 3 22.50 47.97 9.89
C THR A 3 21.94 46.79 10.66
N ALA A 4 20.61 46.77 10.83
CA ALA A 4 19.90 45.69 11.48
C ALA A 4 19.88 44.46 10.55
N PHE A 5 20.44 43.34 11.02
CA PHE A 5 20.22 42.00 10.49
C PHE A 5 18.80 41.56 10.81
N MET A 6 17.96 41.43 9.79
CA MET A 6 16.68 40.74 9.93
C MET A 6 16.97 39.23 9.83
N GLU A 7 16.96 38.56 10.97
CA GLU A 7 16.86 37.12 11.06
C GLU A 7 15.52 36.67 10.51
N LYS A 8 15.54 35.92 9.41
CA LYS A 8 14.43 35.08 8.96
C LYS A 8 14.41 33.81 9.78
N THR A 9 13.77 33.82 10.89
CA THR A 9 13.33 32.59 11.58
C THR A 9 12.18 31.98 10.79
N ALA A 10 12.51 31.06 9.88
CA ALA A 10 11.53 30.13 9.32
C ALA A 10 11.24 29.07 10.40
N ILE A 11 10.19 29.32 11.18
CA ILE A 11 9.65 28.31 12.10
C ILE A 11 9.00 27.24 11.23
N ASN A 12 9.68 26.12 11.03
CA ASN A 12 9.11 24.92 10.46
C ASN A 12 8.21 24.28 11.53
N GLN A 13 6.96 24.74 11.62
CA GLN A 13 5.93 24.07 12.39
C GLN A 13 5.52 22.81 11.58
N PRO A 14 5.35 21.64 12.23
CA PRO A 14 4.74 20.49 11.58
C PRO A 14 3.39 20.91 10.99
N PRO A 15 2.92 20.28 9.90
CA PRO A 15 1.68 20.68 9.26
C PRO A 15 0.56 20.70 10.29
N THR A 16 -0.10 21.85 10.42
CA THR A 16 -1.13 22.14 11.43
C THR A 16 -2.40 21.31 11.25
N ARG A 17 -2.48 20.50 10.19
CA ARG A 17 -3.61 19.61 9.90
C ARG A 17 -3.12 18.23 9.51
N PRO A 18 -3.80 17.15 10.00
CA PRO A 18 -3.52 15.79 9.56
C PRO A 18 -3.74 15.66 8.05
N PRO A 19 -3.02 14.79 7.34
CA PRO A 19 -3.23 14.55 5.91
C PRO A 19 -4.66 14.07 5.65
N LEU A 20 -5.22 14.43 4.50
CA LEU A 20 -6.50 13.92 4.02
C LEU A 20 -6.22 12.72 3.09
N LEU A 21 -6.70 11.56 3.47
CA LEU A 21 -6.56 10.32 2.70
C LEU A 21 -7.90 9.93 2.09
N VAL A 22 -7.88 9.45 0.85
CA VAL A 22 -9.06 8.87 0.23
C VAL A 22 -9.09 7.36 0.48
N VAL A 23 -10.26 6.84 0.83
CA VAL A 23 -10.48 5.41 1.10
C VAL A 23 -11.55 4.87 0.15
N THR A 24 -11.27 3.72 -0.49
CA THR A 24 -12.28 2.98 -1.27
C THR A 24 -12.69 1.71 -0.53
N PRO A 25 -13.98 1.38 -0.43
CA PRO A 25 -14.44 0.18 0.27
C PRO A 25 -14.14 -1.12 -0.50
N GLY A 26 -13.87 -1.03 -1.82
CA GLY A 26 -13.68 -2.19 -2.68
C GLY A 26 -15.00 -2.89 -3.02
N GLU A 27 -15.07 -4.22 -2.84
CA GLU A 27 -16.26 -5.02 -3.11
C GLU A 27 -17.41 -4.63 -2.17
N PRO A 28 -18.55 -4.12 -2.69
CA PRO A 28 -19.62 -3.61 -1.84
C PRO A 28 -20.35 -4.69 -1.03
N ALA A 29 -20.32 -5.96 -1.49
CA ALA A 29 -20.87 -7.10 -0.75
C ALA A 29 -19.92 -7.68 0.29
N GLY A 30 -18.63 -7.25 0.29
CA GLY A 30 -17.59 -7.71 1.21
C GLY A 30 -17.51 -6.92 2.51
N ILE A 31 -16.43 -7.14 3.26
CA ILE A 31 -16.17 -6.47 4.56
C ILE A 31 -15.60 -5.05 4.43
N GLY A 32 -15.29 -4.56 3.22
CA GLY A 32 -14.72 -3.23 3.05
C GLY A 32 -15.56 -2.12 3.71
N PRO A 33 -16.87 -2.04 3.46
CA PRO A 33 -17.76 -1.12 4.17
C PRO A 33 -17.75 -1.31 5.69
N ASP A 34 -17.71 -2.57 6.18
CA ASP A 34 -17.70 -2.89 7.63
C ASP A 34 -16.46 -2.34 8.32
N ILE A 35 -15.27 -2.61 7.77
CA ILE A 35 -14.01 -2.17 8.39
C ILE A 35 -13.83 -0.66 8.34
N ILE A 36 -14.37 0.02 7.31
CA ILE A 36 -14.41 1.49 7.27
C ILE A 36 -15.28 2.01 8.42
N LEU A 37 -16.49 1.49 8.56
CA LEU A 37 -17.40 1.90 9.63
C LEU A 37 -16.85 1.58 11.02
N ALA A 38 -16.24 0.41 11.20
CA ALA A 38 -15.60 0.01 12.45
C ALA A 38 -14.34 0.85 12.80
N SER A 39 -13.75 1.55 11.84
CA SER A 39 -12.64 2.47 12.06
C SER A 39 -13.10 3.86 12.54
N LEU A 40 -14.38 4.19 12.38
CA LEU A 40 -14.93 5.46 12.86
C LEU A 40 -14.82 5.55 14.39
N GLY A 41 -14.47 6.74 14.87
CA GLY A 41 -14.24 6.96 16.31
C GLY A 41 -12.92 6.41 16.86
N LYS A 42 -12.10 5.75 16.03
CA LYS A 42 -10.71 5.42 16.40
C LYS A 42 -9.81 6.64 16.19
N SER A 43 -8.77 6.73 17.01
CA SER A 43 -7.73 7.76 16.81
C SER A 43 -6.89 7.41 15.57
N LEU A 44 -7.11 8.14 14.48
CA LEU A 44 -6.37 7.99 13.23
C LEU A 44 -5.46 9.20 12.99
N PRO A 45 -4.27 9.01 12.41
CA PRO A 45 -3.34 10.11 12.13
C PRO A 45 -3.70 10.89 10.85
N ALA A 46 -4.86 10.65 10.26
CA ALA A 46 -5.36 11.25 9.04
C ALA A 46 -6.85 11.55 9.11
N ALA A 47 -7.29 12.54 8.37
CA ALA A 47 -8.69 12.71 8.02
C ALA A 47 -9.03 11.80 6.82
N LEU A 48 -10.24 11.28 6.78
CA LEU A 48 -10.65 10.33 5.74
C LEU A 48 -11.76 10.89 4.86
N LEU A 49 -11.65 10.64 3.57
CA LEU A 49 -12.65 10.88 2.56
C LEU A 49 -12.98 9.55 1.87
N VAL A 50 -14.18 9.04 2.05
CA VAL A 50 -14.58 7.72 1.55
C VAL A 50 -15.28 7.88 0.19
N VAL A 51 -14.80 7.19 -0.83
CA VAL A 51 -15.46 7.15 -2.15
C VAL A 51 -16.40 5.96 -2.18
N ALA A 52 -17.68 6.18 -1.96
CA ALA A 52 -18.66 5.11 -1.82
C ALA A 52 -20.10 5.56 -2.15
N ASP A 53 -20.98 4.61 -2.32
CA ASP A 53 -22.43 4.87 -2.34
C ASP A 53 -22.89 5.21 -0.90
N PRO A 54 -23.53 6.38 -0.68
CA PRO A 54 -23.99 6.80 0.64
C PRO A 54 -25.02 5.86 1.25
N GLU A 55 -25.91 5.28 0.41
CA GLU A 55 -26.94 4.39 0.88
C GLU A 55 -26.36 3.02 1.28
N LEU A 56 -25.37 2.51 0.53
CA LEU A 56 -24.61 1.33 0.95
C LEU A 56 -24.03 1.51 2.36
N MET A 57 -23.37 2.64 2.59
CA MET A 57 -22.72 2.89 3.89
C MET A 57 -23.76 3.04 5.01
N ARG A 58 -24.90 3.70 4.73
CA ARG A 58 -25.99 3.84 5.71
C ARG A 58 -26.61 2.50 6.06
N GLN A 59 -26.96 1.68 5.05
CA GLN A 59 -27.55 0.36 5.28
C GLN A 59 -26.60 -0.58 6.02
N ARG A 60 -25.29 -0.54 5.66
CA ARG A 60 -24.28 -1.31 6.36
C ARG A 60 -24.13 -0.84 7.82
N GLY A 61 -24.16 0.47 8.08
CA GLY A 61 -24.17 1.03 9.43
C GLY A 61 -25.33 0.49 10.26
N ILE A 62 -26.54 0.52 9.70
CA ILE A 62 -27.75 -0.02 10.36
C ILE A 62 -27.57 -1.51 10.69
N ALA A 63 -27.07 -2.31 9.75
CA ALA A 63 -26.83 -3.74 9.95
C ALA A 63 -25.80 -4.01 11.08
N LEU A 64 -24.86 -3.09 11.28
CA LEU A 64 -23.84 -3.14 12.34
C LEU A 64 -24.30 -2.49 13.65
N GLY A 65 -25.54 -2.00 13.73
CA GLY A 65 -26.06 -1.27 14.90
C GLY A 65 -25.44 0.11 15.11
N LEU A 66 -24.88 0.71 14.06
CA LEU A 66 -24.27 2.03 14.10
C LEU A 66 -25.21 3.09 13.52
N ASN A 67 -25.38 4.20 14.25
CA ASN A 67 -26.05 5.38 13.72
C ASN A 67 -24.99 6.35 13.19
N ILE A 68 -24.82 6.41 11.86
CA ILE A 68 -23.83 7.23 11.20
C ILE A 68 -24.45 8.44 10.52
N GLY A 69 -23.91 9.63 10.78
CA GLY A 69 -24.13 10.82 9.95
C GLY A 69 -23.27 10.73 8.68
N ILE A 70 -23.77 11.23 7.57
CA ILE A 70 -23.05 11.29 6.30
C ILE A 70 -22.91 12.75 5.88
N ASN A 71 -21.66 13.17 5.71
CA ASN A 71 -21.29 14.44 5.11
C ASN A 71 -20.97 14.22 3.61
N ASN A 72 -21.82 14.75 2.73
CA ASN A 72 -21.53 14.77 1.29
C ASN A 72 -20.48 15.83 1.00
N TRP A 73 -19.24 15.40 0.81
CA TRP A 73 -18.12 16.30 0.61
C TRP A 73 -18.20 17.13 -0.69
N LEU A 74 -18.86 16.62 -1.74
CA LEU A 74 -19.04 17.39 -2.98
C LEU A 74 -19.91 18.64 -2.77
N GLU A 75 -20.84 18.60 -1.81
CA GLU A 75 -21.71 19.72 -1.46
C GLU A 75 -21.05 20.67 -0.47
N THR A 76 -20.49 20.09 0.61
CA THR A 76 -19.98 20.90 1.73
C THR A 76 -18.56 21.41 1.50
N ARG A 77 -17.73 20.68 0.73
CA ARG A 77 -16.29 20.92 0.54
C ARG A 77 -15.51 21.03 1.86
N THR A 78 -16.08 20.50 2.93
CA THR A 78 -15.47 20.47 4.26
C THR A 78 -15.41 19.05 4.80
N VAL A 79 -14.44 18.78 5.66
CA VAL A 79 -14.29 17.47 6.33
C VAL A 79 -14.90 17.59 7.72
N SER A 80 -15.96 16.82 7.95
CA SER A 80 -16.59 16.66 9.27
C SER A 80 -15.73 15.76 10.16
N SER A 81 -15.62 16.11 11.42
CA SER A 81 -14.97 15.26 12.44
C SER A 81 -15.91 14.24 13.11
N THR A 82 -17.22 14.37 12.87
CA THR A 82 -18.25 13.56 13.52
C THR A 82 -19.06 12.71 12.57
N GLU A 83 -18.97 12.97 11.27
CA GLU A 83 -19.72 12.28 10.23
C GLU A 83 -18.77 11.56 9.28
N LEU A 84 -19.29 10.56 8.57
CA LEU A 84 -18.59 9.89 7.50
C LEU A 84 -18.54 10.81 6.27
N ASN A 85 -17.33 11.30 5.92
CA ASN A 85 -17.15 12.14 4.75
C ASN A 85 -17.16 11.27 3.49
N ILE A 86 -18.12 11.50 2.60
CA ILE A 86 -18.32 10.69 1.39
C ILE A 86 -18.18 11.57 0.14
N VAL A 87 -17.45 11.05 -0.84
CA VAL A 87 -17.59 11.41 -2.26
C VAL A 87 -18.52 10.38 -2.87
N PRO A 88 -19.74 10.75 -3.26
CA PRO A 88 -20.73 9.79 -3.70
C PRO A 88 -20.38 9.19 -5.06
N VAL A 89 -20.40 7.86 -5.12
CA VAL A 89 -20.41 7.05 -6.33
C VAL A 89 -21.55 6.07 -6.22
N PRO A 90 -22.57 6.12 -7.11
CA PRO A 90 -23.77 5.30 -6.95
C PRO A 90 -23.52 3.83 -7.33
N LEU A 91 -24.14 2.91 -6.58
CA LEU A 91 -24.28 1.51 -6.96
C LEU A 91 -25.33 1.35 -8.07
N ALA A 92 -25.10 0.40 -8.98
CA ALA A 92 -26.12 0.00 -9.97
C ALA A 92 -27.25 -0.82 -9.32
N HIS A 93 -26.91 -1.66 -8.36
CA HIS A 93 -27.84 -2.51 -7.62
C HIS A 93 -27.51 -2.51 -6.14
N GLN A 94 -28.54 -2.64 -5.31
CA GLN A 94 -28.37 -2.75 -3.86
C GLN A 94 -27.39 -3.92 -3.53
N ALA A 95 -26.39 -3.64 -2.72
CA ALA A 95 -25.45 -4.64 -2.27
C ALA A 95 -26.00 -5.39 -1.05
N ILE A 96 -26.08 -6.70 -1.15
CA ILE A 96 -26.44 -7.58 -0.05
C ILE A 96 -25.14 -8.14 0.54
N PRO A 97 -24.87 -7.98 1.86
CA PRO A 97 -23.69 -8.53 2.48
C PRO A 97 -23.51 -10.03 2.18
N GLY A 98 -22.32 -10.42 1.76
CA GLY A 98 -21.99 -11.81 1.42
C GLY A 98 -22.45 -12.27 0.03
N GLN A 99 -23.21 -11.47 -0.72
CA GLN A 99 -23.74 -11.84 -2.03
C GLN A 99 -23.21 -10.89 -3.12
N MET A 100 -22.19 -11.32 -3.83
CA MET A 100 -21.62 -10.55 -4.94
C MET A 100 -22.61 -10.39 -6.09
N ASN A 101 -22.58 -9.23 -6.75
CA ASN A 101 -23.39 -8.95 -7.93
C ASN A 101 -22.50 -8.34 -9.02
N ILE A 102 -22.41 -9.03 -10.14
CA ILE A 102 -21.61 -8.62 -11.32
C ILE A 102 -21.95 -7.20 -11.77
N ALA A 103 -23.23 -6.80 -11.69
CA ALA A 103 -23.67 -5.47 -12.10
C ALA A 103 -23.07 -4.33 -11.26
N ASN A 104 -22.50 -4.63 -10.08
CA ASN A 104 -21.78 -3.65 -9.24
C ASN A 104 -20.28 -3.56 -9.55
N SER A 105 -19.76 -4.36 -10.49
CA SER A 105 -18.34 -4.28 -10.86
C SER A 105 -17.91 -2.90 -11.41
N PRO A 106 -18.72 -2.20 -12.26
CA PRO A 106 -18.40 -0.84 -12.67
C PRO A 106 -18.29 0.17 -11.53
N TYR A 107 -19.07 -0.01 -10.45
CA TYR A 107 -18.97 0.81 -9.25
C TYR A 107 -17.58 0.70 -8.59
N VAL A 108 -17.05 -0.52 -8.47
CA VAL A 108 -15.72 -0.73 -7.87
C VAL A 108 -14.66 0.07 -8.64
N LEU A 109 -14.68 0.01 -9.98
CA LEU A 109 -13.74 0.77 -10.81
C LEU A 109 -13.99 2.28 -10.75
N ALA A 110 -15.24 2.72 -10.71
CA ALA A 110 -15.57 4.13 -10.56
C ALA A 110 -15.06 4.71 -9.22
N THR A 111 -15.11 3.92 -8.13
CA THR A 111 -14.53 4.35 -6.85
C THR A 111 -13.01 4.49 -6.93
N LEU A 112 -12.32 3.58 -7.63
CA LEU A 112 -10.86 3.68 -7.83
C LEU A 112 -10.50 4.89 -8.70
N GLU A 113 -11.20 5.10 -9.82
CA GLU A 113 -10.97 6.24 -10.71
C GLU A 113 -11.17 7.58 -10.00
N THR A 114 -12.24 7.69 -9.21
CA THR A 114 -12.51 8.89 -8.41
C THR A 114 -11.41 9.11 -7.36
N ALA A 115 -10.97 8.06 -6.68
CA ALA A 115 -9.91 8.15 -5.68
C ALA A 115 -8.57 8.57 -6.28
N VAL A 116 -8.21 8.03 -7.45
CA VAL A 116 -7.02 8.44 -8.20
C VAL A 116 -7.10 9.92 -8.56
N GLY A 117 -8.22 10.38 -9.12
CA GLY A 117 -8.43 11.78 -9.47
C GLY A 117 -8.29 12.74 -8.29
N LEU A 118 -8.75 12.34 -7.10
CA LEU A 118 -8.57 13.12 -5.86
C LEU A 118 -7.10 13.21 -5.43
N CYS A 119 -6.32 12.17 -5.67
CA CYS A 119 -4.89 12.19 -5.41
C CYS A 119 -4.12 13.00 -6.47
N GLU A 120 -4.41 12.81 -7.76
CA GLU A 120 -3.77 13.56 -8.86
C GLU A 120 -3.99 15.06 -8.74
N THR A 121 -5.17 15.48 -8.28
CA THR A 121 -5.48 16.91 -8.06
C THR A 121 -4.92 17.47 -6.76
N GLY A 122 -4.26 16.65 -5.93
CA GLY A 122 -3.69 17.06 -4.65
C GLY A 122 -4.72 17.31 -3.54
N ILE A 123 -6.00 17.02 -3.77
CA ILE A 123 -7.05 17.11 -2.74
C ILE A 123 -6.76 16.11 -1.63
N CYS A 124 -6.42 14.87 -1.99
CA CYS A 124 -5.98 13.84 -1.05
C CYS A 124 -4.49 13.56 -1.23
N GLN A 125 -3.77 13.36 -0.13
CA GLN A 125 -2.32 13.10 -0.14
C GLN A 125 -1.96 11.64 -0.38
N GLY A 126 -2.94 10.74 -0.36
CA GLY A 126 -2.76 9.31 -0.65
C GLY A 126 -4.09 8.57 -0.64
N MET A 127 -4.07 7.34 -1.16
CA MET A 127 -5.23 6.47 -1.19
C MET A 127 -5.01 5.18 -0.39
N VAL A 128 -6.08 4.73 0.25
CA VAL A 128 -6.16 3.45 0.96
C VAL A 128 -7.27 2.60 0.32
N THR A 129 -6.93 1.41 -0.17
CA THR A 129 -7.90 0.57 -0.87
C THR A 129 -8.36 -0.61 0.00
N GLY A 130 -9.68 -0.77 0.11
CA GLY A 130 -10.33 -1.95 0.65
C GLY A 130 -10.21 -3.16 -0.31
N PRO A 131 -10.65 -4.34 0.13
CA PRO A 131 -10.48 -5.58 -0.63
C PRO A 131 -11.48 -5.67 -1.80
N ILE A 132 -11.04 -6.22 -2.93
CA ILE A 132 -11.86 -6.45 -4.11
C ILE A 132 -11.93 -7.93 -4.45
N ASN A 133 -12.92 -8.31 -5.27
CA ASN A 133 -12.98 -9.63 -5.87
C ASN A 133 -12.71 -9.53 -7.37
N LYS A 134 -11.55 -10.05 -7.80
CA LYS A 134 -11.12 -10.00 -9.20
C LYS A 134 -12.03 -10.83 -10.11
N ALA A 135 -12.53 -11.97 -9.61
CA ALA A 135 -13.36 -12.88 -10.41
C ALA A 135 -14.67 -12.19 -10.81
N VAL A 136 -15.38 -11.57 -9.87
CA VAL A 136 -16.65 -10.90 -10.17
C VAL A 136 -16.48 -9.72 -11.15
N ILE A 137 -15.34 -9.01 -11.10
CA ILE A 137 -15.05 -7.94 -12.06
C ILE A 137 -14.79 -8.51 -13.45
N ASN A 138 -14.02 -9.60 -13.55
CA ASN A 138 -13.76 -10.28 -14.82
C ASN A 138 -15.03 -10.93 -15.40
N ASP A 139 -15.89 -11.49 -14.55
CA ASP A 139 -17.19 -12.05 -14.94
C ASP A 139 -18.14 -10.97 -15.50
N ALA A 140 -17.94 -9.71 -15.14
CA ALA A 140 -18.62 -8.57 -15.73
C ALA A 140 -18.08 -8.20 -17.13
N GLY A 141 -17.13 -8.94 -17.68
CA GLY A 141 -16.48 -8.65 -18.97
C GLY A 141 -15.41 -7.54 -18.89
N ILE A 142 -14.99 -7.14 -17.70
CA ILE A 142 -13.99 -6.11 -17.48
C ILE A 142 -12.65 -6.79 -17.17
N ALA A 143 -11.65 -6.63 -18.06
CA ALA A 143 -10.32 -7.17 -17.81
C ALA A 143 -9.67 -6.49 -16.60
N PHE A 144 -9.48 -7.26 -15.52
CA PHE A 144 -8.94 -6.74 -14.28
C PHE A 144 -8.02 -7.76 -13.60
N THR A 145 -6.75 -7.43 -13.49
CA THR A 145 -5.71 -8.28 -12.89
C THR A 145 -5.48 -7.99 -11.42
N GLY A 146 -5.77 -6.76 -10.98
CA GLY A 146 -5.65 -6.31 -9.59
C GLY A 146 -5.49 -4.79 -9.48
N HIS A 147 -5.54 -4.29 -8.25
CA HIS A 147 -5.33 -2.87 -7.97
C HIS A 147 -3.99 -2.37 -8.50
N THR A 148 -2.92 -3.13 -8.26
CA THR A 148 -1.55 -2.73 -8.58
C THR A 148 -1.36 -2.54 -10.08
N GLU A 149 -1.77 -3.51 -10.88
CA GLU A 149 -1.65 -3.49 -12.33
C GLU A 149 -2.59 -2.43 -12.94
N TRP A 150 -3.81 -2.33 -12.43
CA TRP A 150 -4.77 -1.33 -12.88
C TRP A 150 -4.27 0.09 -12.61
N LEU A 151 -3.73 0.35 -11.41
CA LEU A 151 -3.17 1.66 -11.05
C LEU A 151 -1.93 1.99 -11.89
N ALA A 152 -1.03 1.04 -12.11
CA ALA A 152 0.14 1.23 -12.95
C ALA A 152 -0.28 1.63 -14.39
N GLN A 153 -1.23 0.92 -14.97
CA GLN A 153 -1.77 1.23 -16.30
C GLN A 153 -2.46 2.61 -16.33
N ARG A 154 -3.33 2.89 -15.35
CA ARG A 154 -4.09 4.14 -15.26
C ARG A 154 -3.19 5.38 -15.09
N LEU A 155 -2.08 5.23 -14.37
CA LEU A 155 -1.12 6.30 -14.10
C LEU A 155 0.06 6.34 -15.09
N GLY A 156 0.08 5.45 -16.08
CA GLY A 156 1.13 5.38 -17.10
C GLY A 156 2.51 4.99 -16.55
N VAL A 157 2.54 4.19 -15.47
CA VAL A 157 3.78 3.76 -14.80
C VAL A 157 4.24 2.43 -15.38
N PRO A 158 5.48 2.33 -15.88
CA PRO A 158 5.97 1.11 -16.53
C PRO A 158 6.25 -0.03 -15.56
N GLN A 159 6.58 0.29 -14.31
CA GLN A 159 6.88 -0.72 -13.28
C GLN A 159 6.54 -0.19 -11.89
N VAL A 160 6.00 -1.06 -11.07
CA VAL A 160 5.72 -0.84 -9.65
C VAL A 160 6.36 -1.94 -8.82
N VAL A 161 6.59 -1.69 -7.54
CA VAL A 161 7.15 -2.66 -6.61
C VAL A 161 6.15 -2.89 -5.48
N MET A 162 5.78 -4.15 -5.27
CA MET A 162 4.98 -4.54 -4.11
C MET A 162 5.89 -4.61 -2.89
N MET A 163 5.51 -3.92 -1.85
CA MET A 163 6.14 -4.03 -0.54
C MET A 163 5.08 -4.30 0.51
N LEU A 164 5.30 -5.31 1.33
CA LEU A 164 4.53 -5.48 2.55
C LEU A 164 5.33 -4.95 3.73
N ALA A 165 4.61 -4.33 4.66
CA ALA A 165 5.22 -3.77 5.86
C ALA A 165 4.43 -4.13 7.11
N THR A 166 5.14 -4.29 8.21
CA THR A 166 4.64 -4.36 9.56
C THR A 166 5.64 -3.67 10.49
N THR A 167 5.31 -3.49 11.75
CA THR A 167 6.22 -2.85 12.70
C THR A 167 7.61 -3.50 12.71
N GLY A 168 8.62 -2.74 12.30
CA GLY A 168 10.02 -3.15 12.28
C GLY A 168 10.38 -4.17 11.18
N LEU A 169 9.57 -4.29 10.10
CA LEU A 169 9.92 -5.11 8.94
C LEU A 169 9.23 -4.58 7.68
N ARG A 170 10.02 -4.30 6.64
CA ARG A 170 9.56 -4.00 5.27
C ARG A 170 10.14 -5.03 4.33
N VAL A 171 9.30 -5.70 3.55
CA VAL A 171 9.69 -6.71 2.57
C VAL A 171 9.17 -6.32 1.21
N ALA A 172 10.05 -5.92 0.32
CA ALA A 172 9.77 -5.69 -1.09
C ALA A 172 9.97 -6.98 -1.90
N LEU A 173 9.29 -7.09 -3.01
CA LEU A 173 9.31 -8.28 -3.87
C LEU A 173 9.87 -7.93 -5.25
N ALA A 174 10.85 -8.69 -5.72
CA ALA A 174 11.35 -8.61 -7.08
C ALA A 174 10.35 -9.22 -8.09
N THR A 175 9.71 -10.32 -7.70
CA THR A 175 8.59 -10.95 -8.43
C THR A 175 7.40 -11.19 -7.51
N THR A 176 6.18 -11.08 -8.04
CA THR A 176 4.95 -11.20 -7.23
C THR A 176 4.22 -12.52 -7.50
N HIS A 177 3.17 -12.50 -8.32
CA HIS A 177 2.22 -13.60 -8.51
C HIS A 177 2.60 -14.47 -9.73
N LEU A 178 3.82 -14.95 -9.76
CA LEU A 178 4.29 -15.89 -10.78
C LEU A 178 4.23 -17.34 -10.27
N PRO A 179 3.97 -18.30 -11.16
CA PRO A 179 4.25 -19.71 -10.84
C PRO A 179 5.73 -19.86 -10.45
N LEU A 180 6.03 -20.62 -9.40
CA LEU A 180 7.39 -20.76 -8.88
C LEU A 180 8.42 -21.13 -9.98
N ARG A 181 8.03 -21.97 -10.93
CA ARG A 181 8.83 -22.35 -12.09
C ARG A 181 9.30 -21.18 -12.96
N ALA A 182 8.50 -20.10 -13.03
CA ALA A 182 8.78 -18.94 -13.86
C ALA A 182 9.59 -17.84 -13.12
N VAL A 183 9.83 -18.01 -11.83
CA VAL A 183 10.51 -17.00 -11.01
C VAL A 183 11.95 -16.80 -11.47
N ALA A 184 12.72 -17.87 -11.66
CA ALA A 184 14.13 -17.77 -12.05
C ALA A 184 14.30 -17.00 -13.37
N ASP A 185 13.47 -17.30 -14.37
CA ASP A 185 13.49 -16.62 -15.67
C ASP A 185 13.08 -15.14 -15.59
N ALA A 186 12.27 -14.78 -14.59
CA ALA A 186 11.83 -13.40 -14.38
C ALA A 186 12.88 -12.55 -13.65
N ILE A 187 13.84 -13.17 -12.95
CA ILE A 187 14.94 -12.46 -12.30
C ILE A 187 16.03 -12.15 -13.34
N ASN A 188 16.03 -10.93 -13.84
CA ASN A 188 17.02 -10.45 -14.79
C ASN A 188 17.54 -9.06 -14.38
N ILE A 189 18.70 -8.66 -14.96
CA ILE A 189 19.41 -7.42 -14.60
C ILE A 189 18.51 -6.19 -14.75
N THR A 190 17.74 -6.10 -15.83
CA THR A 190 16.92 -4.93 -16.13
C THR A 190 15.82 -4.73 -15.09
N GLU A 191 15.05 -5.78 -14.81
CA GLU A 191 13.91 -5.71 -13.88
C GLU A 191 14.38 -5.55 -12.43
N LEU A 192 15.47 -6.26 -12.05
CA LEU A 192 16.04 -6.15 -10.71
C LEU A 192 16.65 -4.76 -10.46
N THR A 193 17.32 -4.18 -11.47
CA THR A 193 17.83 -2.81 -11.40
C THR A 193 16.72 -1.80 -11.17
N ARG A 194 15.64 -1.86 -11.96
CA ARG A 194 14.49 -0.97 -11.80
C ARG A 194 13.83 -1.13 -10.44
N THR A 195 13.63 -2.37 -10.00
CA THR A 195 13.04 -2.67 -8.67
C THR A 195 13.85 -2.04 -7.54
N LEU A 196 15.16 -2.19 -7.55
CA LEU A 196 16.04 -1.62 -6.52
C LEU A 196 16.09 -0.09 -6.55
N ILE A 197 16.09 0.52 -7.74
CA ILE A 197 16.00 1.99 -7.89
C ILE A 197 14.66 2.52 -7.35
N ILE A 198 13.54 1.89 -7.69
CA ILE A 198 12.23 2.27 -7.16
C ILE A 198 12.22 2.13 -5.64
N LEU A 199 12.68 1.00 -5.11
CA LEU A 199 12.71 0.75 -3.68
C LEU A 199 13.55 1.80 -2.93
N ASP A 200 14.77 2.08 -3.37
CA ASP A 200 15.64 3.10 -2.76
C ASP A 200 14.99 4.48 -2.81
N SER A 201 14.49 4.88 -3.98
CA SER A 201 13.84 6.19 -4.17
C SER A 201 12.63 6.37 -3.25
N GLU A 202 11.76 5.38 -3.16
CA GLU A 202 10.55 5.43 -2.33
C GLU A 202 10.89 5.42 -0.83
N LEU A 203 11.90 4.65 -0.42
CA LEU A 203 12.39 4.66 0.96
C LEU A 203 12.94 6.05 1.35
N ARG A 204 13.61 6.73 0.44
CA ARG A 204 14.08 8.12 0.67
C ARG A 204 12.92 9.11 0.73
N GLN A 205 12.03 9.07 -0.25
CA GLN A 205 11.03 10.12 -0.45
C GLN A 205 9.82 9.94 0.47
N ARG A 206 9.35 8.70 0.65
CA ARG A 206 8.10 8.40 1.37
C ARG A 206 8.34 7.92 2.80
N PHE A 207 9.47 7.30 3.09
CA PHE A 207 9.83 6.85 4.44
C PHE A 207 10.90 7.72 5.10
N HIS A 208 11.29 8.81 4.43
CA HIS A 208 12.22 9.83 4.95
C HIS A 208 13.56 9.26 5.41
N LEU A 209 14.04 8.20 4.74
CA LEU A 209 15.33 7.58 5.01
C LEU A 209 16.39 8.19 4.08
N PRO A 210 17.31 9.04 4.56
CA PRO A 210 18.27 9.71 3.66
C PRO A 210 19.24 8.75 2.98
N THR A 211 19.56 7.62 3.64
CA THR A 211 20.47 6.58 3.13
C THR A 211 19.88 5.20 3.43
N PRO A 212 18.85 4.74 2.70
CA PRO A 212 18.21 3.45 2.97
C PRO A 212 19.21 2.30 2.88
N ARG A 213 19.18 1.41 3.85
CA ARG A 213 19.99 0.19 3.88
C ARG A 213 19.12 -0.96 3.42
N ILE A 214 19.37 -1.49 2.25
CA ILE A 214 18.55 -2.53 1.63
C ILE A 214 19.31 -3.86 1.64
N LEU A 215 18.72 -4.87 2.27
CA LEU A 215 19.20 -6.25 2.22
C LEU A 215 18.57 -6.96 1.03
N VAL A 216 19.38 -7.48 0.13
CA VAL A 216 18.93 -8.22 -1.06
C VAL A 216 19.11 -9.72 -0.80
N CYS A 217 18.04 -10.49 -0.87
CA CYS A 217 18.11 -11.95 -0.77
C CYS A 217 18.71 -12.57 -2.04
N GLY A 218 19.34 -13.73 -1.90
CA GLY A 218 19.58 -14.61 -3.04
C GLY A 218 18.30 -15.25 -3.52
N LEU A 219 18.28 -15.78 -4.74
CA LEU A 219 17.19 -16.58 -5.28
C LEU A 219 17.27 -18.02 -4.78
N ASN A 220 18.46 -18.61 -4.89
CA ASN A 220 18.72 -20.02 -4.59
C ASN A 220 19.04 -20.25 -3.10
N PRO A 221 18.89 -21.47 -2.60
CA PRO A 221 19.37 -21.84 -1.27
C PRO A 221 20.84 -21.46 -1.07
N HIS A 222 21.16 -20.96 0.13
CA HIS A 222 22.49 -20.48 0.48
C HIS A 222 23.07 -19.42 -0.50
N ALA A 223 22.18 -18.65 -1.18
CA ALA A 223 22.54 -17.66 -2.21
C ALA A 223 23.41 -18.30 -3.32
N GLY A 224 23.02 -19.50 -3.79
CA GLY A 224 23.67 -20.21 -4.89
C GLY A 224 24.96 -20.94 -4.53
N GLU A 225 25.48 -20.79 -3.31
CA GLU A 225 26.70 -21.47 -2.82
C GLU A 225 27.85 -21.45 -3.83
N GLY A 226 28.19 -20.26 -4.32
CA GLY A 226 29.25 -20.07 -5.31
C GLY A 226 28.96 -20.66 -6.69
N GLY A 227 27.70 -20.89 -7.04
CA GLY A 227 27.25 -21.45 -8.32
C GLY A 227 26.97 -22.94 -8.29
N HIS A 228 27.13 -23.60 -7.13
CA HIS A 228 26.84 -25.03 -6.98
C HIS A 228 25.33 -25.33 -6.89
N LEU A 229 24.53 -24.33 -6.49
CA LEU A 229 23.07 -24.44 -6.34
C LEU A 229 22.30 -23.47 -7.26
N GLY A 230 22.88 -23.14 -8.39
CA GLY A 230 22.33 -22.17 -9.34
C GLY A 230 23.30 -21.02 -9.59
N THR A 231 23.17 -20.32 -10.71
CA THR A 231 24.09 -19.27 -11.13
C THR A 231 23.44 -17.89 -11.19
N GLU A 232 22.15 -17.77 -10.86
CA GLU A 232 21.38 -16.52 -10.93
C GLU A 232 21.99 -15.42 -10.05
N GLU A 233 22.58 -15.81 -8.92
CA GLU A 233 23.34 -14.87 -8.08
C GLU A 233 24.56 -14.31 -8.81
N ILE A 234 25.34 -15.15 -9.48
CA ILE A 234 26.57 -14.81 -10.18
C ILE A 234 26.25 -14.01 -11.46
N ASP A 235 25.25 -14.47 -12.21
CA ASP A 235 24.93 -13.94 -13.54
C ASP A 235 24.09 -12.69 -13.50
N VAL A 236 23.25 -12.50 -12.44
CA VAL A 236 22.25 -11.44 -12.37
C VAL A 236 22.37 -10.61 -11.08
N ILE A 237 22.25 -11.24 -9.90
CA ILE A 237 22.04 -10.49 -8.66
C ILE A 237 23.31 -9.73 -8.23
N ILE A 238 24.45 -10.39 -8.20
CA ILE A 238 25.73 -9.77 -7.83
C ILE A 238 26.12 -8.63 -8.78
N PRO A 239 26.11 -8.80 -10.11
CA PRO A 239 26.40 -7.70 -11.03
C PRO A 239 25.46 -6.50 -10.88
N THR A 240 24.15 -6.77 -10.65
CA THR A 240 23.15 -5.70 -10.42
C THR A 240 23.46 -4.93 -9.15
N ILE A 241 23.72 -5.62 -8.03
CA ILE A 241 24.07 -4.97 -6.75
C ILE A 241 25.32 -4.12 -6.91
N GLN A 242 26.38 -4.67 -7.51
CA GLN A 242 27.65 -3.96 -7.68
C GLN A 242 27.50 -2.69 -8.55
N ALA A 243 26.74 -2.78 -9.65
CA ALA A 243 26.49 -1.64 -10.51
C ALA A 243 25.71 -0.53 -9.80
N LEU A 244 24.72 -0.88 -8.96
CA LEU A 244 23.93 0.09 -8.20
C LEU A 244 24.67 0.66 -6.98
N GLN A 245 25.56 -0.13 -6.35
CA GLN A 245 26.46 0.38 -5.31
C GLN A 245 27.41 1.45 -5.86
N GLN A 246 27.92 1.27 -7.09
CA GLN A 246 28.74 2.29 -7.78
C GLN A 246 27.93 3.57 -8.06
N GLN A 247 26.63 3.50 -8.15
CA GLN A 247 25.72 4.64 -8.29
C GLN A 247 25.29 5.25 -6.93
N GLY A 248 25.80 4.70 -5.81
CA GLY A 248 25.56 5.24 -4.46
C GLY A 248 24.39 4.62 -3.70
N LEU A 249 23.80 3.52 -4.18
CA LEU A 249 22.79 2.79 -3.40
C LEU A 249 23.46 1.96 -2.30
N ASN A 250 22.87 1.94 -1.12
CA ASN A 250 23.39 1.17 0.02
C ASN A 250 22.73 -0.22 0.06
N LEU A 251 23.27 -1.12 -0.72
CA LEU A 251 22.79 -2.49 -0.90
C LEU A 251 23.72 -3.48 -0.22
N THR A 252 23.19 -4.54 0.35
CA THR A 252 23.96 -5.68 0.88
C THR A 252 23.33 -6.97 0.37
N GLY A 253 24.14 -7.87 -0.16
CA GLY A 253 23.68 -9.16 -0.68
C GLY A 253 24.55 -9.68 -1.84
N PRO A 254 24.13 -10.80 -2.48
CA PRO A 254 22.98 -11.61 -2.11
C PRO A 254 23.18 -12.33 -0.76
N THR A 255 22.14 -12.28 0.09
CA THR A 255 22.16 -12.94 1.39
C THR A 255 21.24 -14.17 1.37
N PRO A 256 21.66 -15.31 1.95
CA PRO A 256 20.76 -16.46 2.10
C PRO A 256 19.47 -16.08 2.84
N ALA A 257 18.32 -16.49 2.28
CA ALA A 257 17.02 -16.08 2.82
C ALA A 257 16.77 -16.60 4.24
N ASP A 258 17.30 -17.77 4.58
CA ASP A 258 17.19 -18.38 5.93
C ASP A 258 17.88 -17.56 7.03
N THR A 259 18.87 -16.77 6.68
CA THR A 259 19.57 -15.87 7.62
C THR A 259 19.16 -14.42 7.50
N ALA A 260 18.61 -13.98 6.35
CA ALA A 260 18.23 -12.60 6.08
C ALA A 260 17.21 -12.04 7.07
N PHE A 261 16.30 -12.87 7.55
CA PHE A 261 15.20 -12.46 8.43
C PHE A 261 15.48 -12.67 9.92
N THR A 262 16.71 -12.95 10.31
CA THR A 262 17.07 -13.01 11.73
C THR A 262 16.99 -11.62 12.37
N PRO A 263 16.63 -11.48 13.67
CA PRO A 263 16.58 -10.19 14.35
C PRO A 263 17.90 -9.40 14.26
N ALA A 264 19.03 -10.10 14.32
CA ALA A 264 20.35 -9.49 14.21
C ALA A 264 20.63 -8.91 12.81
N MET A 265 20.07 -9.49 11.75
CA MET A 265 20.17 -8.94 10.40
C MET A 265 19.17 -7.80 10.23
N LEU A 266 17.90 -7.99 10.57
CA LEU A 266 16.85 -7.00 10.40
C LEU A 266 17.13 -5.67 11.10
N SER A 267 17.86 -5.68 12.24
CA SER A 267 18.24 -4.44 12.94
C SER A 267 19.24 -3.56 12.16
N LYS A 268 19.89 -4.10 11.15
CA LYS A 268 20.90 -3.39 10.35
C LYS A 268 20.34 -2.79 9.06
N PHE A 269 19.13 -3.17 8.65
CA PHE A 269 18.56 -2.82 7.37
C PHE A 269 17.17 -2.19 7.54
N ASP A 270 16.81 -1.35 6.59
CA ASP A 270 15.55 -0.62 6.56
C ASP A 270 14.48 -1.34 5.73
N ALA A 271 14.92 -2.16 4.78
CA ALA A 271 14.06 -3.03 3.98
C ALA A 271 14.82 -4.29 3.51
N VAL A 272 14.07 -5.34 3.24
CA VAL A 272 14.56 -6.58 2.60
C VAL A 272 13.93 -6.68 1.22
N LEU A 273 14.72 -6.94 0.18
CA LEU A 273 14.22 -7.33 -1.13
C LEU A 273 14.26 -8.86 -1.23
N ALA A 274 13.09 -9.48 -1.26
CA ALA A 274 12.91 -10.90 -1.55
C ALA A 274 12.75 -11.12 -3.06
N MET A 275 13.28 -12.22 -3.58
CA MET A 275 13.23 -12.54 -5.01
C MET A 275 11.83 -12.97 -5.45
N TYR A 276 11.06 -13.60 -4.56
CA TYR A 276 9.70 -14.05 -4.85
C TYR A 276 8.80 -14.02 -3.60
N HIS A 277 7.51 -14.12 -3.85
CA HIS A 277 6.44 -13.94 -2.86
C HIS A 277 6.66 -14.78 -1.59
N ASP A 278 6.78 -16.11 -1.73
CA ASP A 278 6.84 -17.01 -0.57
C ASP A 278 8.23 -17.07 0.09
N GLN A 279 9.23 -16.37 -0.45
CA GLN A 279 10.52 -16.18 0.23
C GLN A 279 10.42 -15.19 1.40
N GLY A 280 9.64 -14.12 1.25
CA GLY A 280 9.57 -13.04 2.23
C GLY A 280 8.26 -12.99 3.02
N LEU A 281 7.12 -13.25 2.39
CA LEU A 281 5.82 -12.99 3.01
C LEU A 281 5.45 -13.94 4.17
N PRO A 282 5.82 -15.22 4.20
CA PRO A 282 5.56 -16.06 5.37
C PRO A 282 6.17 -15.51 6.65
N VAL A 283 7.41 -14.97 6.56
CA VAL A 283 8.10 -14.36 7.71
C VAL A 283 7.40 -13.07 8.14
N LEU A 284 7.04 -12.23 7.19
CA LEU A 284 6.35 -10.97 7.48
C LEU A 284 4.99 -11.24 8.11
N LYS A 285 4.20 -12.17 7.57
CA LYS A 285 2.88 -12.52 8.09
C LYS A 285 2.96 -13.18 9.47
N HIS A 286 4.00 -13.98 9.72
CA HIS A 286 4.24 -14.54 11.05
C HIS A 286 4.53 -13.45 12.08
N LYS A 287 5.35 -12.44 11.71
CA LYS A 287 5.72 -11.34 12.59
C LYS A 287 4.58 -10.35 12.81
N GLY A 288 3.82 -10.04 11.77
CA GLY A 288 2.80 -8.98 11.77
C GLY A 288 1.38 -9.49 11.52
N PHE A 289 1.00 -10.63 12.10
CA PHE A 289 -0.34 -11.18 11.91
C PHE A 289 -1.42 -10.17 12.33
N GLY A 290 -2.27 -9.76 11.36
CA GLY A 290 -3.30 -8.73 11.56
C GLY A 290 -2.84 -7.28 11.38
N ASP A 291 -1.52 -6.99 11.45
CA ASP A 291 -0.95 -5.64 11.35
C ASP A 291 -0.12 -5.42 10.07
N ALA A 292 -0.23 -6.31 9.10
CA ALA A 292 0.45 -6.16 7.82
C ALA A 292 -0.31 -5.22 6.88
N VAL A 293 0.45 -4.41 6.12
CA VAL A 293 -0.07 -3.53 5.09
C VAL A 293 0.63 -3.81 3.76
N ASN A 294 -0.13 -3.78 2.68
CA ASN A 294 0.43 -3.84 1.33
C ASN A 294 0.59 -2.40 0.80
N ILE A 295 1.78 -2.08 0.32
CA ILE A 295 2.17 -0.77 -0.22
C ILE A 295 2.60 -0.96 -1.67
N THR A 296 2.10 -0.13 -2.57
CA THR A 296 2.55 -0.11 -3.97
C THR A 296 3.51 1.05 -4.16
N LEU A 297 4.78 0.73 -4.37
CA LEU A 297 5.85 1.70 -4.61
C LEU A 297 6.00 1.99 -6.10
N GLY A 298 6.49 3.19 -6.44
CA GLY A 298 6.74 3.63 -7.81
C GLY A 298 5.53 4.27 -8.50
N LEU A 299 4.39 4.41 -7.80
CA LEU A 299 3.27 5.22 -8.27
C LEU A 299 3.52 6.71 -7.98
N PRO A 300 3.03 7.65 -8.80
CA PRO A 300 3.12 9.09 -8.49
C PRO A 300 2.26 9.50 -7.28
N ILE A 301 1.39 8.61 -6.81
CA ILE A 301 0.53 8.78 -5.64
C ILE A 301 0.88 7.76 -4.56
N ILE A 302 0.65 8.09 -3.30
CA ILE A 302 0.76 7.14 -2.20
C ILE A 302 -0.41 6.16 -2.28
N ARG A 303 -0.12 4.86 -2.28
CA ARG A 303 -1.14 3.82 -2.22
C ARG A 303 -0.78 2.76 -1.20
N THR A 304 -1.67 2.56 -0.23
CA THR A 304 -1.65 1.43 0.69
C THR A 304 -2.94 0.61 0.58
N SER A 305 -2.92 -0.60 1.07
CA SER A 305 -4.08 -1.49 1.02
C SER A 305 -4.08 -2.46 2.19
N VAL A 306 -5.26 -2.92 2.57
CA VAL A 306 -5.40 -4.06 3.48
C VAL A 306 -4.74 -5.32 2.90
N ASP A 307 -4.27 -6.20 3.77
CA ASP A 307 -3.63 -7.49 3.40
C ASP A 307 -4.57 -8.70 3.59
N HIS A 308 -5.84 -8.53 3.29
CA HIS A 308 -6.85 -9.60 3.33
C HIS A 308 -7.84 -9.47 2.17
N GLY A 309 -8.63 -10.52 1.93
CA GLY A 309 -9.67 -10.54 0.91
C GLY A 309 -11.00 -9.96 1.37
N THR A 310 -12.02 -10.15 0.54
CA THR A 310 -13.38 -9.62 0.75
C THR A 310 -14.14 -10.25 1.92
N ALA A 311 -13.73 -11.42 2.40
CA ALA A 311 -14.29 -12.16 3.55
C ALA A 311 -15.84 -12.08 3.61
N LEU A 312 -16.46 -12.55 2.54
CA LEU A 312 -17.91 -12.43 2.31
C LEU A 312 -18.76 -13.00 3.43
N ASP A 313 -18.28 -14.04 4.10
CA ASP A 313 -18.89 -14.71 5.25
C ASP A 313 -18.96 -13.81 6.51
N LEU A 314 -18.11 -12.82 6.60
CA LEU A 314 -18.06 -11.86 7.71
C LEU A 314 -18.82 -10.55 7.42
N ALA A 315 -19.17 -10.29 6.15
CA ALA A 315 -19.80 -9.04 5.75
C ALA A 315 -21.15 -8.82 6.47
N GLY A 316 -21.34 -7.65 7.06
CA GLY A 316 -22.55 -7.29 7.80
C GLY A 316 -22.73 -7.99 9.15
N SER A 317 -21.77 -8.84 9.58
CA SER A 317 -21.89 -9.61 10.82
C SER A 317 -21.38 -8.85 12.07
N GLY A 318 -20.70 -7.73 11.90
CA GLY A 318 -20.04 -7.00 12.99
C GLY A 318 -18.75 -7.67 13.52
N LYS A 319 -18.26 -8.73 12.86
CA LYS A 319 -17.06 -9.49 13.27
C LYS A 319 -15.82 -9.14 12.48
N ALA A 320 -15.92 -8.28 11.45
CA ALA A 320 -14.78 -7.86 10.65
C ALA A 320 -13.86 -6.97 11.49
N ASP A 321 -12.57 -7.31 11.52
CA ASP A 321 -11.54 -6.57 12.25
C ASP A 321 -10.98 -5.44 11.37
N PRO A 322 -11.04 -4.15 11.80
CA PRO A 322 -10.48 -3.03 11.06
C PRO A 322 -8.96 -2.86 11.20
N ALA A 323 -8.25 -3.70 11.95
CA ALA A 323 -6.83 -3.51 12.27
C ALA A 323 -5.96 -3.31 11.03
N SER A 324 -6.11 -4.14 10.00
CA SER A 324 -5.36 -4.01 8.74
C SER A 324 -5.66 -2.70 8.01
N LEU A 325 -6.92 -2.22 8.01
CA LEU A 325 -7.27 -0.92 7.44
C LEU A 325 -6.65 0.23 8.23
N ILE A 326 -6.69 0.17 9.56
CA ILE A 326 -6.08 1.18 10.44
C ILE A 326 -4.57 1.24 10.19
N THR A 327 -3.93 0.09 10.06
CA THR A 327 -2.50 0.01 9.73
C THR A 327 -2.22 0.61 8.34
N ALA A 328 -3.03 0.31 7.33
CA ALA A 328 -2.90 0.89 6.00
C ALA A 328 -3.06 2.42 6.03
N ILE A 329 -4.01 2.96 6.80
CA ILE A 329 -4.19 4.40 6.99
C ILE A 329 -2.98 5.02 7.68
N ARG A 330 -2.42 4.38 8.72
CA ARG A 330 -1.22 4.88 9.42
C ARG A 330 -0.02 4.99 8.50
N TYR A 331 0.27 3.96 7.73
CA TYR A 331 1.37 3.99 6.76
C TYR A 331 1.15 5.04 5.66
N ALA A 332 -0.07 5.16 5.12
CA ALA A 332 -0.37 6.20 4.14
C ALA A 332 -0.20 7.61 4.72
N ALA A 333 -0.59 7.83 5.97
CA ALA A 333 -0.43 9.10 6.65
C ALA A 333 1.05 9.41 6.91
N GLU A 334 1.84 8.44 7.38
CA GLU A 334 3.30 8.56 7.57
C GLU A 334 4.00 8.96 6.27
N MET A 335 3.69 8.25 5.17
CA MET A 335 4.25 8.54 3.85
C MET A 335 3.82 9.91 3.29
N ALA A 336 2.69 10.46 3.73
CA ALA A 336 2.15 11.74 3.27
C ALA A 336 2.71 12.95 4.04
N LEU A 337 3.34 12.73 5.19
CA LEU A 337 3.97 13.81 5.96
C LEU A 337 5.22 14.30 5.21
N PRO A 338 5.55 15.61 5.28
CA PRO A 338 6.83 16.08 4.80
C PRO A 338 7.95 15.50 5.67
N ALA A 339 9.14 15.29 5.07
CA ALA A 339 10.32 14.94 5.84
C ALA A 339 10.50 15.96 6.98
N SER A 340 10.56 15.50 8.23
CA SER A 340 10.97 16.36 9.33
C SER A 340 12.42 16.76 9.08
N CYS A 341 12.69 18.05 8.93
CA CYS A 341 14.07 18.55 9.01
C CYS A 341 14.52 18.31 10.45
N GLU A 342 15.16 17.16 10.71
CA GLU A 342 15.99 17.03 11.90
C GLU A 342 17.23 17.90 11.69
N GLU A 343 17.38 18.93 12.53
CA GLU A 343 18.59 19.76 12.63
C GLU A 343 19.77 18.97 13.23
#